data_23d5e68443872227052623ad9978e6af
#
_entry.id   23d5e68443872227052623ad9978e6af
#
_cell.length_a   1.000
_cell.length_b   1.000
_cell.length_c   1.000
_cell.angle_alpha   90.00
_cell.angle_beta   90.00
_cell.angle_gamma   90.00
#
_symmetry.space_group_name_H-M   'P 1'
#
loop_
_entity.id
_entity.type
_entity.pdbx_description
1 polymer ?
#
loop_
_entity_poly.entity_id
_entity_poly.type
_entity_poly.pdbx_seq_one_letter_code
_entity_poly.pdbx_strand_id
1 'polypeptide(L)'
;GDGVGAITASAGVADLSQASDAATLMRLADGALYWAKASGRDATFRYSPDVVRELSASERAERLARTQAVTALRALARAVDAKDSSTARHAERVAAVSVKIGERMGWDAERLQLLQEAALLHDVGKIGVPDSLLFKPDRLTGPEKHQVEAHASLGAEIVSDVLRDDQVAWVRGHHERWDG
;
A
#
# COMPACT_ATOMS: atom_id res chain seq x y z
N GLY A 1 -17.87 25.21 -24.10
CA GLY A 1 -16.97 24.53 -25.02
C GLY A 1 -16.48 23.29 -24.36
N ASP A 2 -17.04 22.15 -24.76
CA ASP A 2 -16.69 20.82 -24.24
C ASP A 2 -15.26 20.51 -24.68
N GLY A 3 -14.33 20.54 -23.72
CA GLY A 3 -12.94 20.17 -23.96
C GLY A 3 -12.86 18.67 -24.26
N VAL A 4 -12.71 18.32 -25.53
CA VAL A 4 -12.31 16.97 -25.93
C VAL A 4 -10.93 16.73 -25.30
N GLY A 5 -10.87 15.84 -24.31
CA GLY A 5 -9.60 15.45 -23.69
C GLY A 5 -8.62 14.96 -24.78
N ALA A 6 -7.36 15.35 -24.67
CA ALA A 6 -6.33 14.91 -25.62
C ALA A 6 -6.28 13.37 -25.64
N ILE A 7 -6.47 12.79 -26.82
CA ILE A 7 -6.30 11.34 -27.01
C ILE A 7 -4.79 11.10 -27.10
N THR A 8 -4.27 10.29 -26.18
CA THR A 8 -2.86 9.90 -26.15
C THR A 8 -2.70 8.44 -26.57
N ALA A 9 -1.52 8.09 -27.06
CA ALA A 9 -1.20 6.72 -27.46
C ALA A 9 0.16 6.30 -26.88
N SER A 10 0.25 5.02 -26.55
CA SER A 10 1.52 4.39 -26.19
C SER A 10 1.93 3.41 -27.30
N ALA A 11 3.21 3.33 -27.63
CA ALA A 11 3.73 2.43 -28.63
C ALA A 11 4.97 1.67 -28.14
N GLY A 12 5.07 0.40 -28.53
CA GLY A 12 6.27 -0.41 -28.38
C GLY A 12 6.88 -0.71 -29.74
N VAL A 13 8.20 -0.54 -29.88
CA VAL A 13 8.96 -0.76 -31.12
C VAL A 13 10.06 -1.78 -30.88
N ALA A 14 10.20 -2.74 -31.76
CA ALA A 14 11.31 -3.69 -31.78
C ALA A 14 12.00 -3.71 -33.15
N ASP A 15 13.30 -3.99 -33.16
CA ASP A 15 14.11 -4.07 -34.39
C ASP A 15 14.17 -5.51 -34.88
N LEU A 16 14.08 -5.70 -36.19
CA LEU A 16 14.20 -7.01 -36.83
C LEU A 16 15.53 -7.72 -36.55
N SER A 17 16.59 -6.94 -36.35
CA SER A 17 17.90 -7.50 -36.00
C SER A 17 17.95 -8.16 -34.61
N GLN A 18 16.95 -7.92 -33.77
CA GLN A 18 16.87 -8.43 -32.41
C GLN A 18 15.96 -9.66 -32.27
N ALA A 19 15.35 -10.10 -33.38
CA ALA A 19 14.41 -11.20 -33.39
C ALA A 19 14.85 -12.27 -34.43
N SER A 20 14.74 -13.53 -34.03
CA SER A 20 14.99 -14.68 -34.91
C SER A 20 13.82 -15.02 -35.82
N ASP A 21 12.62 -14.58 -35.47
CA ASP A 21 11.37 -14.87 -36.12
C ASP A 21 10.28 -13.82 -35.79
N ALA A 22 9.16 -13.86 -36.52
CA ALA A 22 8.07 -12.90 -36.36
C ALA A 22 7.41 -12.97 -34.97
N ALA A 23 7.31 -14.16 -34.38
CA ALA A 23 6.70 -14.33 -33.06
C ALA A 23 7.58 -13.68 -31.98
N THR A 24 8.89 -13.83 -32.08
CA THR A 24 9.87 -13.17 -31.21
C THR A 24 9.80 -11.65 -31.37
N LEU A 25 9.74 -11.14 -32.62
CA LEU A 25 9.64 -9.72 -32.90
C LEU A 25 8.40 -9.10 -32.22
N MET A 26 7.23 -9.74 -32.39
CA MET A 26 5.99 -9.29 -31.76
C MET A 26 6.08 -9.28 -30.24
N ARG A 27 6.65 -10.33 -29.64
CA ARG A 27 6.84 -10.41 -28.18
C ARG A 27 7.77 -9.29 -27.64
N LEU A 28 8.82 -8.95 -28.37
CA LEU A 28 9.72 -7.84 -27.99
C LEU A 28 9.01 -6.48 -28.09
N ALA A 29 8.23 -6.26 -29.14
CA ALA A 29 7.42 -5.05 -29.31
C ALA A 29 6.33 -4.93 -28.24
N ASP A 30 5.64 -6.03 -27.92
CA ASP A 30 4.64 -6.07 -26.84
C ASP A 30 5.27 -5.77 -25.47
N GLY A 31 6.46 -6.31 -25.20
CA GLY A 31 7.20 -5.97 -24.00
C GLY A 31 7.53 -4.47 -23.91
N ALA A 32 7.98 -3.87 -25.00
CA ALA A 32 8.24 -2.44 -25.07
C ALA A 32 6.95 -1.60 -24.88
N LEU A 33 5.81 -2.06 -25.44
CA LEU A 33 4.51 -1.43 -25.24
C LEU A 33 4.03 -1.52 -23.78
N TYR A 34 4.27 -2.65 -23.13
CA TYR A 34 3.99 -2.81 -21.71
C TYR A 34 4.73 -1.73 -20.89
N TRP A 35 6.02 -1.53 -21.17
CA TRP A 35 6.83 -0.51 -20.49
C TRP A 35 6.35 0.91 -20.78
N ALA A 36 5.96 1.22 -22.03
CA ALA A 36 5.37 2.52 -22.35
C ALA A 36 4.12 2.81 -21.51
N LYS A 37 3.30 1.80 -21.28
CA LYS A 37 2.08 1.94 -20.46
C LYS A 37 2.39 2.03 -18.95
N ALA A 38 3.38 1.28 -18.47
CA ALA A 38 3.81 1.28 -17.07
C ALA A 38 4.52 2.58 -16.66
N SER A 39 5.22 3.23 -17.62
CA SER A 39 5.96 4.49 -17.41
C SER A 39 5.10 5.76 -17.56
N GLY A 40 3.80 5.67 -17.34
CA GLY A 40 2.91 6.84 -17.34
C GLY A 40 2.07 7.02 -18.61
N ARG A 41 2.17 6.11 -19.59
CA ARG A 41 1.49 6.17 -20.91
C ARG A 41 1.98 7.35 -21.77
N ASP A 42 1.32 7.59 -22.92
CA ASP A 42 1.67 8.66 -23.88
C ASP A 42 3.17 8.68 -24.24
N ALA A 43 3.74 7.51 -24.44
CA ALA A 43 5.16 7.32 -24.67
C ALA A 43 5.42 6.21 -25.70
N THR A 44 6.53 6.32 -26.42
CA THR A 44 7.04 5.28 -27.31
C THR A 44 8.31 4.69 -26.73
N PHE A 45 8.32 3.38 -26.49
CA PHE A 45 9.51 2.66 -26.07
C PHE A 45 10.04 1.77 -27.19
N ARG A 46 11.34 1.84 -27.42
CA ARG A 46 12.05 0.90 -28.28
C ARG A 46 12.65 -0.20 -27.42
N TYR A 47 12.42 -1.44 -27.79
CA TYR A 47 13.04 -2.58 -27.12
C TYR A 47 14.57 -2.45 -27.17
N SER A 48 15.20 -2.57 -26.04
CA SER A 48 16.63 -2.71 -25.87
C SER A 48 16.90 -3.63 -24.68
N PRO A 49 17.81 -4.63 -24.78
CA PRO A 49 18.17 -5.47 -23.66
C PRO A 49 18.70 -4.68 -22.45
N ASP A 50 19.37 -3.55 -22.70
CA ASP A 50 19.91 -2.70 -21.65
C ASP A 50 18.81 -1.94 -20.95
N VAL A 51 17.88 -1.34 -21.70
CA VAL A 51 16.69 -0.65 -21.14
C VAL A 51 15.84 -1.61 -20.31
N VAL A 52 15.61 -2.84 -20.80
CA VAL A 52 14.85 -3.85 -20.05
C VAL A 52 15.56 -4.24 -18.74
N ARG A 53 16.89 -4.35 -18.75
CA ARG A 53 17.66 -4.62 -17.53
C ARG A 53 17.58 -3.47 -16.52
N GLU A 54 17.67 -2.25 -16.98
CA GLU A 54 17.63 -1.05 -16.14
C GLU A 54 16.25 -0.85 -15.54
N LEU A 55 15.17 -0.97 -16.33
CA LEU A 55 13.80 -0.93 -15.86
C LEU A 55 13.49 -2.04 -14.85
N SER A 56 13.95 -3.27 -15.12
CA SER A 56 13.78 -4.40 -14.19
C SER A 56 14.58 -4.22 -12.90
N ALA A 57 15.70 -3.52 -12.93
CA ALA A 57 16.45 -3.16 -11.72
C ALA A 57 15.73 -2.10 -10.91
N SER A 58 15.12 -1.10 -11.54
CA SER A 58 14.30 -0.08 -10.90
C SER A 58 13.08 -0.70 -10.19
N GLU A 59 12.33 -1.58 -10.88
CA GLU A 59 11.20 -2.29 -10.27
C GLU A 59 11.60 -3.12 -9.05
N ARG A 60 12.75 -3.80 -9.12
CA ARG A 60 13.26 -4.56 -7.98
C ARG A 60 13.64 -3.64 -6.83
N ALA A 61 14.27 -2.50 -7.12
CA ALA A 61 14.62 -1.50 -6.12
C ALA A 61 13.38 -0.92 -5.45
N GLU A 62 12.34 -0.57 -6.20
CA GLU A 62 11.06 -0.10 -5.68
C GLU A 62 10.38 -1.14 -4.80
N ARG A 63 10.32 -2.41 -5.24
CA ARG A 63 9.77 -3.50 -4.42
C ARG A 63 10.56 -3.69 -3.13
N LEU A 64 11.88 -3.64 -3.20
CA LEU A 64 12.74 -3.76 -2.02
C LEU A 64 12.51 -2.60 -1.07
N ALA A 65 12.48 -1.36 -1.57
CA ALA A 65 12.22 -0.17 -0.79
C ALA A 65 10.86 -0.24 -0.09
N ARG A 66 9.79 -0.66 -0.82
CA ARG A 66 8.46 -0.86 -0.23
C ARG A 66 8.47 -1.94 0.86
N THR A 67 9.13 -3.06 0.62
CA THR A 67 9.24 -4.15 1.61
C THR A 67 9.97 -3.68 2.87
N GLN A 68 11.04 -2.91 2.71
CA GLN A 68 11.79 -2.32 3.83
C GLN A 68 10.94 -1.31 4.60
N ALA A 69 10.20 -0.45 3.92
CA ALA A 69 9.31 0.53 4.53
C ALA A 69 8.19 -0.15 5.33
N VAL A 70 7.51 -1.16 4.78
CA VAL A 70 6.51 -1.96 5.52
C VAL A 70 7.13 -2.63 6.74
N THR A 71 8.35 -3.17 6.62
CA THR A 71 9.04 -3.80 7.76
C THR A 71 9.37 -2.80 8.86
N ALA A 72 9.81 -1.60 8.50
CA ALA A 72 10.08 -0.50 9.44
C ALA A 72 8.79 -0.04 10.14
N LEU A 73 7.70 0.13 9.39
CA LEU A 73 6.38 0.48 9.95
C LEU A 73 5.87 -0.59 10.92
N ARG A 74 6.03 -1.87 10.60
CA ARG A 74 5.67 -2.97 11.51
C ARG A 74 6.51 -2.96 12.80
N ALA A 75 7.79 -2.60 12.71
CA ALA A 75 8.64 -2.45 13.90
C ALA A 75 8.18 -1.27 14.76
N LEU A 76 7.83 -0.15 14.13
CA LEU A 76 7.28 1.02 14.81
C LEU A 76 5.94 0.69 15.47
N ALA A 77 5.01 0.05 14.77
CA ALA A 77 3.72 -0.36 15.33
C ALA A 77 3.88 -1.26 16.56
N ARG A 78 4.81 -2.23 16.51
CA ARG A 78 5.15 -3.07 17.68
C ARG A 78 5.73 -2.26 18.84
N ALA A 79 6.52 -1.24 18.57
CA ALA A 79 7.05 -0.37 19.62
C ALA A 79 5.94 0.47 20.28
N VAL A 80 4.97 0.93 19.49
CA VAL A 80 3.77 1.63 19.97
C VAL A 80 2.89 0.69 20.80
N ASP A 81 2.62 -0.53 20.31
CA ASP A 81 1.88 -1.56 21.05
C ASP A 81 2.57 -1.96 22.37
N ALA A 82 3.90 -2.02 22.39
CA ALA A 82 4.65 -2.33 23.61
C ALA A 82 4.53 -1.23 24.67
N LYS A 83 4.29 0.01 24.25
CA LYS A 83 4.04 1.13 25.13
C LYS A 83 2.64 1.06 25.75
N ASP A 84 1.66 0.60 25.02
CA ASP A 84 0.29 0.34 25.48
C ASP A 84 0.23 -1.03 26.17
N SER A 85 0.49 -1.04 27.49
CA SER A 85 0.65 -2.25 28.31
C SER A 85 -0.53 -3.23 28.32
N SER A 86 -1.67 -2.86 27.75
CA SER A 86 -2.87 -3.71 27.72
C SER A 86 -2.81 -4.84 26.68
N THR A 87 -1.87 -4.83 25.73
CA THR A 87 -2.06 -5.61 24.51
C THR A 87 -0.80 -6.14 23.81
N ALA A 88 0.14 -6.77 24.52
CA ALA A 88 1.14 -7.59 23.83
C ALA A 88 0.43 -8.47 22.77
N ARG A 89 0.74 -8.26 21.48
CA ARG A 89 0.15 -8.93 20.31
C ARG A 89 -1.31 -8.57 19.98
N HIS A 90 -1.79 -7.37 20.34
CA HIS A 90 -3.13 -6.92 19.93
C HIS A 90 -3.25 -6.83 18.41
N ALA A 91 -2.34 -6.12 17.76
CA ALA A 91 -2.34 -5.96 16.31
C ALA A 91 -2.30 -7.30 15.57
N GLU A 92 -1.51 -8.28 16.07
CA GLU A 92 -1.44 -9.62 15.49
C GLU A 92 -2.78 -10.37 15.61
N ARG A 93 -3.47 -10.25 16.76
CA ARG A 93 -4.80 -10.87 16.94
C ARG A 93 -5.85 -10.22 16.06
N VAL A 94 -5.86 -8.88 15.99
CA VAL A 94 -6.77 -8.14 15.10
C VAL A 94 -6.55 -8.56 13.66
N ALA A 95 -5.30 -8.61 13.19
CA ALA A 95 -4.98 -9.03 11.84
C ALA A 95 -5.46 -10.47 11.56
N ALA A 96 -5.22 -11.41 12.47
CA ALA A 96 -5.66 -12.79 12.31
C ALA A 96 -7.19 -12.95 12.25
N VAL A 97 -7.92 -12.17 13.06
CA VAL A 97 -9.39 -12.18 13.04
C VAL A 97 -9.93 -11.52 11.77
N SER A 98 -9.36 -10.37 11.37
CA SER A 98 -9.75 -9.67 10.14
C SER A 98 -9.58 -10.54 8.91
N VAL A 99 -8.47 -11.26 8.79
CA VAL A 99 -8.24 -12.21 7.69
C VAL A 99 -9.30 -13.30 7.68
N LYS A 100 -9.63 -13.91 8.83
CA LYS A 100 -10.68 -14.93 8.91
C LYS A 100 -12.06 -14.39 8.50
N ILE A 101 -12.36 -13.14 8.83
CA ILE A 101 -13.60 -12.49 8.39
C ILE A 101 -13.58 -12.30 6.87
N GLY A 102 -12.48 -11.77 6.31
CA GLY A 102 -12.30 -11.59 4.88
C GLY A 102 -12.42 -12.91 4.09
N GLU A 103 -11.84 -14.01 4.60
CA GLU A 103 -11.99 -15.34 4.02
C GLU A 103 -13.47 -15.76 3.96
N ARG A 104 -14.22 -15.53 5.05
CA ARG A 104 -15.68 -15.83 5.10
C ARG A 104 -16.50 -14.95 4.16
N MET A 105 -16.02 -13.75 3.85
CA MET A 105 -16.59 -12.84 2.86
C MET A 105 -16.19 -13.19 1.41
N GLY A 106 -15.35 -14.19 1.20
CA GLY A 106 -14.93 -14.64 -0.13
C GLY A 106 -13.85 -13.75 -0.77
N TRP A 107 -13.06 -13.03 0.02
CA TRP A 107 -11.96 -12.21 -0.50
C TRP A 107 -10.84 -13.11 -1.02
N ASP A 108 -10.18 -12.67 -2.10
CA ASP A 108 -9.03 -13.36 -2.66
C ASP A 108 -7.76 -13.20 -1.80
N ALA A 109 -6.75 -14.00 -2.12
CA ALA A 109 -5.51 -14.04 -1.34
C ALA A 109 -4.75 -12.69 -1.34
N GLU A 110 -4.78 -11.94 -2.45
CA GLU A 110 -4.13 -10.63 -2.54
C GLU A 110 -4.80 -9.65 -1.58
N ARG A 111 -6.13 -9.56 -1.62
CA ARG A 111 -6.89 -8.67 -0.76
C ARG A 111 -6.78 -9.03 0.72
N LEU A 112 -6.72 -10.32 1.04
CA LEU A 112 -6.49 -10.80 2.41
C LEU A 112 -5.09 -10.41 2.92
N GLN A 113 -4.07 -10.46 2.08
CA GLN A 113 -2.73 -10.00 2.44
C GLN A 113 -2.71 -8.49 2.71
N LEU A 114 -3.36 -7.68 1.87
CA LEU A 114 -3.47 -6.24 2.07
C LEU A 114 -4.21 -5.90 3.37
N LEU A 115 -5.30 -6.62 3.66
CA LEU A 115 -6.04 -6.47 4.93
C LEU A 115 -5.18 -6.80 6.13
N GLN A 116 -4.41 -7.88 6.06
CA GLN A 116 -3.48 -8.27 7.12
C GLN A 116 -2.44 -7.18 7.39
N GLU A 117 -1.87 -6.60 6.34
CA GLU A 117 -0.90 -5.51 6.45
C GLU A 117 -1.51 -4.27 7.12
N ALA A 118 -2.69 -3.84 6.67
CA ALA A 118 -3.39 -2.70 7.25
C ALA A 118 -3.75 -2.94 8.72
N ALA A 119 -4.26 -4.13 9.04
CA ALA A 119 -4.63 -4.50 10.41
C ALA A 119 -3.42 -4.53 11.37
N LEU A 120 -2.23 -4.91 10.90
CA LEU A 120 -1.01 -4.85 11.70
C LEU A 120 -0.54 -3.41 11.98
N LEU A 121 -1.01 -2.43 11.21
CA LEU A 121 -0.58 -1.04 11.27
C LEU A 121 -1.69 -0.09 11.74
N HIS A 122 -2.91 -0.60 12.03
CA HIS A 122 -4.08 0.23 12.29
C HIS A 122 -3.87 1.24 13.42
N ASP A 123 -3.12 0.85 14.43
CA ASP A 123 -2.86 1.61 15.65
C ASP A 123 -1.54 2.40 15.65
N VAL A 124 -0.79 2.42 14.52
CA VAL A 124 0.54 3.10 14.47
C VAL A 124 0.46 4.59 14.82
N GLY A 125 -0.67 5.23 14.56
CA GLY A 125 -0.91 6.64 14.90
C GLY A 125 -1.00 6.92 16.40
N LYS A 126 -1.11 5.91 17.26
CA LYS A 126 -1.02 6.09 18.74
C LYS A 126 0.32 6.67 19.18
N ILE A 127 1.34 6.67 18.31
CA ILE A 127 2.59 7.39 18.57
C ILE A 127 2.37 8.88 18.87
N GLY A 128 1.33 9.49 18.31
CA GLY A 128 0.95 10.89 18.53
C GLY A 128 0.04 11.11 19.74
N VAL A 129 -0.41 10.06 20.41
CA VAL A 129 -1.26 10.18 21.60
C VAL A 129 -0.39 10.44 22.84
N PRO A 130 -0.67 11.50 23.62
CA PRO A 130 0.04 11.76 24.86
C PRO A 130 -0.06 10.60 25.85
N ASP A 131 1.04 10.28 26.52
CA ASP A 131 1.08 9.23 27.54
C ASP A 131 0.08 9.42 28.66
N SER A 132 -0.18 10.67 29.05
CA SER A 132 -1.16 11.02 30.06
C SER A 132 -2.59 10.62 29.69
N LEU A 133 -2.89 10.49 28.40
CA LEU A 133 -4.18 10.00 27.90
C LEU A 133 -4.16 8.48 27.70
N LEU A 134 -3.07 7.97 27.13
CA LEU A 134 -2.92 6.54 26.83
C LEU A 134 -2.96 5.68 28.11
N PHE A 135 -2.39 6.19 29.20
CA PHE A 135 -2.30 5.50 30.51
C PHE A 135 -3.25 6.06 31.56
N LYS A 136 -4.25 6.86 31.15
CA LYS A 136 -5.19 7.42 32.10
C LYS A 136 -6.00 6.31 32.80
N PRO A 137 -5.94 6.20 34.12
CA PRO A 137 -6.65 5.15 34.86
C PRO A 137 -8.16 5.33 34.86
N ASP A 138 -8.63 6.58 34.67
CA ASP A 138 -10.04 6.94 34.65
C ASP A 138 -10.62 6.96 33.24
N ARG A 139 -11.93 7.04 33.13
CA ARG A 139 -12.62 7.22 31.84
C ARG A 139 -12.18 8.54 31.20
N LEU A 140 -11.93 8.47 29.89
CA LEU A 140 -11.67 9.66 29.09
C LEU A 140 -12.90 10.55 29.02
N THR A 141 -12.70 11.86 29.15
CA THR A 141 -13.73 12.87 28.84
C THR A 141 -13.97 12.93 27.33
N GLY A 142 -15.04 13.58 26.89
CA GLY A 142 -15.34 13.74 25.47
C GLY A 142 -14.18 14.31 24.64
N PRO A 143 -13.57 15.46 25.05
CA PRO A 143 -12.40 16.01 24.35
C PRO A 143 -11.18 15.09 24.35
N GLU A 144 -10.89 14.41 25.45
CA GLU A 144 -9.78 13.46 25.55
C GLU A 144 -9.99 12.24 24.63
N LYS A 145 -11.24 11.73 24.59
CA LYS A 145 -11.61 10.63 23.70
C LYS A 145 -11.39 11.04 22.25
N HIS A 146 -11.83 12.21 21.85
CA HIS A 146 -11.62 12.74 20.50
C HIS A 146 -10.13 12.87 20.16
N GLN A 147 -9.31 13.30 21.13
CA GLN A 147 -7.85 13.38 20.93
C GLN A 147 -7.22 12.00 20.74
N VAL A 148 -7.69 10.97 21.45
CA VAL A 148 -7.23 9.60 21.26
C VAL A 148 -7.72 9.05 19.91
N GLU A 149 -8.96 9.29 19.52
CA GLU A 149 -9.53 8.84 18.24
C GLU A 149 -8.81 9.42 17.03
N ALA A 150 -8.19 10.59 17.17
CA ALA A 150 -7.37 11.21 16.10
C ALA A 150 -6.20 10.33 15.64
N HIS A 151 -5.79 9.30 16.42
CA HIS A 151 -4.74 8.37 16.01
C HIS A 151 -5.09 7.62 14.71
N ALA A 152 -6.35 7.37 14.41
CA ALA A 152 -6.75 6.71 13.18
C ALA A 152 -6.39 7.55 11.94
N SER A 153 -6.64 8.86 12.00
CA SER A 153 -6.27 9.79 10.94
C SER A 153 -4.76 9.96 10.83
N LEU A 154 -4.06 10.11 11.94
CA LEU A 154 -2.60 10.20 11.98
C LEU A 154 -1.96 8.89 11.48
N GLY A 155 -2.49 7.74 11.88
CA GLY A 155 -2.04 6.44 11.39
C GLY A 155 -2.17 6.31 9.87
N ALA A 156 -3.30 6.73 9.33
CA ALA A 156 -3.52 6.76 7.88
C ALA A 156 -2.52 7.68 7.15
N GLU A 157 -2.18 8.84 7.73
CA GLU A 157 -1.16 9.74 7.19
C GLU A 157 0.23 9.08 7.22
N ILE A 158 0.63 8.47 8.33
CA ILE A 158 1.93 7.79 8.47
C ILE A 158 2.13 6.68 7.43
N VAL A 159 1.06 5.95 7.08
CA VAL A 159 1.16 4.81 6.16
C VAL A 159 0.90 5.18 4.69
N SER A 160 0.49 6.41 4.39
CA SER A 160 -0.01 6.82 3.06
C SER A 160 1.02 6.68 1.93
N ASP A 161 2.30 6.89 2.23
CA ASP A 161 3.37 6.78 1.23
C ASP A 161 3.80 5.33 0.94
N VAL A 162 3.32 4.38 1.73
CA VAL A 162 3.78 2.98 1.68
C VAL A 162 2.65 2.03 1.32
N LEU A 163 1.47 2.24 1.88
CA LEU A 163 0.30 1.40 1.66
C LEU A 163 -0.54 1.90 0.48
N ARG A 164 -1.41 1.04 -0.03
CA ARG A 164 -2.38 1.38 -1.09
C ARG A 164 -3.55 2.17 -0.49
N ASP A 165 -4.24 2.92 -1.34
CA ASP A 165 -5.35 3.79 -0.94
C ASP A 165 -6.45 3.05 -0.15
N ASP A 166 -6.77 1.81 -0.55
CA ASP A 166 -7.74 0.97 0.16
C ASP A 166 -7.25 0.59 1.56
N GLN A 167 -5.97 0.25 1.72
CA GLN A 167 -5.37 -0.03 3.02
C GLN A 167 -5.34 1.21 3.92
N VAL A 168 -5.00 2.38 3.36
CA VAL A 168 -5.02 3.67 4.06
C VAL A 168 -6.44 3.99 4.55
N ALA A 169 -7.46 3.74 3.70
CA ALA A 169 -8.86 3.91 4.09
C ALA A 169 -9.25 2.98 5.24
N TRP A 170 -8.81 1.72 5.23
CA TRP A 170 -9.08 0.79 6.34
C TRP A 170 -8.40 1.22 7.64
N VAL A 171 -7.15 1.73 7.58
CA VAL A 171 -6.47 2.28 8.76
C VAL A 171 -7.22 3.52 9.28
N ARG A 172 -7.68 4.39 8.39
CA ARG A 172 -8.43 5.60 8.78
C ARG A 172 -9.77 5.28 9.44
N GLY A 173 -10.48 4.28 8.90
CA GLY A 173 -11.87 3.97 9.27
C GLY A 173 -12.02 2.86 10.32
N HIS A 174 -10.94 2.37 10.94
CA HIS A 174 -11.03 1.20 11.81
C HIS A 174 -11.86 1.42 13.10
N HIS A 175 -12.18 2.66 13.43
CA HIS A 175 -13.10 3.02 14.51
C HIS A 175 -14.50 3.42 14.04
N GLU A 176 -14.73 3.44 12.72
CA GLU A 176 -16.04 3.76 12.19
C GLU A 176 -17.04 2.63 12.51
N ARG A 177 -18.25 3.05 12.78
CA ARG A 177 -19.35 2.11 12.98
C ARG A 177 -19.86 1.64 11.63
N TRP A 178 -20.33 0.38 11.56
CA TRP A 178 -20.89 -0.20 10.32
C TRP A 178 -22.22 0.46 9.90
N ASP A 179 -22.89 1.13 10.83
CA ASP A 179 -24.19 1.80 10.66
C ASP A 179 -24.05 3.35 10.49
N GLY A 180 -22.83 3.88 10.43
CA GLY A 180 -22.54 5.31 10.26
C GLY A 180 -22.37 6.10 11.54
#